data_db4a37eb874f9b68a1f7c9b5c48018fe
#
_entry.id   db4a37eb874f9b68a1f7c9b5c48018fe
#
_cell.length_a   1.000
_cell.length_b   1.000
_cell.length_c   1.000
_cell.angle_alpha   90.00
_cell.angle_beta   90.00
_cell.angle_gamma   90.00
#
_symmetry.space_group_name_H-M   'P 1'
#
loop_
_entity.id
_entity.type
_entity.pdbx_description
1 polymer ?
#
loop_
_entity_poly.entity_id
_entity_poly.type
_entity_poly.pdbx_seq_one_letter_code
_entity_poly.pdbx_strand_id
1 'polypeptide(L)'
;LHDVSKYKIALDLDRYIEEKPDKYVKIQNIVIIDDYCGSGESLKTFIENHSEQLRGKTIYYLVTYFMQEAMPLIDETSRQHEVTIEVIYINSGKRAFEYNAFSERKDELRPLIKRRSKKLNIPGVYCLGKYKSESLVSFYNDTPNNTIGLFWYDSDKYFSIFPREFENTEGLKRPTPRSLKQQKAARTAQNYLSATRRAQNE
;
A
#
# COMPACT_ATOMS: atom_id res chain seq x y z
N LEU A 1 -14.83 4.54 30.30
CA LEU A 1 -14.32 3.36 29.62
C LEU A 1 -15.49 2.45 29.31
N HIS A 2 -15.91 2.37 28.03
CA HIS A 2 -16.94 1.42 27.63
C HIS A 2 -16.39 0.01 27.74
N ASP A 3 -17.19 -0.87 28.31
CA ASP A 3 -16.84 -2.28 28.50
C ASP A 3 -16.75 -2.98 27.14
N VAL A 4 -15.52 -3.20 26.68
CA VAL A 4 -15.22 -3.87 25.40
C VAL A 4 -15.56 -5.36 25.45
N SER A 5 -15.86 -5.93 26.64
CA SER A 5 -16.21 -7.36 26.78
C SER A 5 -17.53 -7.73 26.06
N LYS A 6 -18.34 -6.73 25.70
CA LYS A 6 -19.58 -6.92 24.93
C LYS A 6 -19.37 -7.15 23.45
N TYR A 7 -18.18 -6.80 22.90
CA TYR A 7 -17.89 -6.96 21.49
C TYR A 7 -17.16 -8.29 21.26
N LYS A 8 -17.62 -9.05 20.29
CA LYS A 8 -16.94 -10.28 19.90
C LYS A 8 -15.99 -9.97 18.77
N ILE A 9 -14.72 -10.12 19.00
CA ILE A 9 -13.68 -10.00 17.99
C ILE A 9 -13.58 -11.35 17.30
N ALA A 10 -13.91 -11.41 16.02
CA ALA A 10 -13.62 -12.54 15.15
C ALA A 10 -12.47 -12.11 14.23
N LEU A 11 -11.38 -12.87 14.24
CA LEU A 11 -10.25 -12.66 13.32
C LEU A 11 -10.51 -13.30 11.95
N ASP A 12 -11.51 -14.20 11.89
CA ASP A 12 -11.87 -14.96 10.71
C ASP A 12 -13.40 -15.09 10.68
N LEU A 13 -14.02 -14.50 9.66
CA LEU A 13 -15.47 -14.47 9.52
C LEU A 13 -16.02 -15.87 9.21
N ASP A 14 -15.37 -16.60 8.30
CA ASP A 14 -15.82 -17.93 7.88
C ASP A 14 -15.85 -18.88 9.07
N ARG A 15 -14.77 -18.91 9.83
CA ARG A 15 -14.71 -19.70 11.05
C ARG A 15 -15.78 -19.32 12.07
N TYR A 16 -16.05 -18.02 12.23
CA TYR A 16 -17.10 -17.57 13.14
C TYR A 16 -18.50 -18.03 12.70
N ILE A 17 -18.77 -17.99 11.38
CA ILE A 17 -20.02 -18.45 10.81
C ILE A 17 -20.18 -19.96 11.02
N GLU A 18 -19.14 -20.75 10.75
CA GLU A 18 -19.14 -22.20 10.94
C GLU A 18 -19.35 -22.60 12.40
N GLU A 19 -18.64 -21.99 13.33
CA GLU A 19 -18.73 -22.32 14.75
C GLU A 19 -20.01 -21.83 15.42
N LYS A 20 -20.64 -20.78 14.92
CA LYS A 20 -21.77 -20.09 15.58
C LYS A 20 -22.84 -19.55 14.61
N PRO A 21 -23.41 -20.38 13.74
CA PRO A 21 -24.34 -19.92 12.71
C PRO A 21 -25.57 -19.21 13.28
N ASP A 22 -26.19 -19.76 14.34
CA ASP A 22 -27.38 -19.18 14.98
C ASP A 22 -27.13 -17.80 15.60
N LYS A 23 -25.88 -17.52 15.99
CA LYS A 23 -25.50 -16.20 16.51
C LYS A 23 -25.22 -15.24 15.39
N TYR A 24 -24.57 -15.72 14.32
CA TYR A 24 -24.23 -14.90 13.16
C TYR A 24 -25.47 -14.34 12.47
N VAL A 25 -26.51 -15.13 12.29
CA VAL A 25 -27.78 -14.68 11.67
C VAL A 25 -28.38 -13.45 12.37
N LYS A 26 -28.17 -13.32 13.68
CA LYS A 26 -28.66 -12.20 14.49
C LYS A 26 -27.79 -10.95 14.40
N ILE A 27 -26.59 -11.04 13.84
CA ILE A 27 -25.70 -9.92 13.67
C ILE A 27 -26.16 -9.07 12.49
N GLN A 28 -26.46 -7.80 12.73
CA GLN A 28 -26.81 -6.83 11.69
C GLN A 28 -25.64 -5.90 11.35
N ASN A 29 -24.77 -5.66 12.32
CA ASN A 29 -23.67 -4.72 12.22
C ASN A 29 -22.33 -5.45 12.32
N ILE A 30 -21.45 -5.22 11.35
CA ILE A 30 -20.10 -5.79 11.29
C ILE A 30 -19.10 -4.64 11.25
N VAL A 31 -18.05 -4.74 12.05
CA VAL A 31 -16.95 -3.77 12.04
C VAL A 31 -15.72 -4.44 11.39
N ILE A 32 -15.22 -3.83 10.32
CA ILE A 32 -13.95 -4.19 9.69
C ILE A 32 -12.94 -3.12 10.04
N ILE A 33 -11.77 -3.52 10.54
CA ILE A 33 -10.69 -2.61 10.90
C ILE A 33 -9.52 -2.86 9.97
N ASP A 34 -9.01 -1.78 9.36
CA ASP A 34 -7.88 -1.82 8.45
C ASP A 34 -6.93 -0.64 8.74
N ASP A 35 -5.66 -0.77 8.43
CA ASP A 35 -4.71 0.33 8.58
C ASP A 35 -4.73 1.27 7.36
N TYR A 36 -5.03 0.73 6.17
CA TYR A 36 -4.94 1.48 4.93
C TYR A 36 -5.94 1.00 3.87
N CYS A 37 -6.77 1.91 3.38
CA CYS A 37 -7.59 1.69 2.19
C CYS A 37 -7.01 2.47 1.01
N GLY A 38 -6.40 1.78 0.07
CA GLY A 38 -5.81 2.39 -1.13
C GLY A 38 -6.80 2.51 -2.28
N SER A 39 -7.14 1.40 -2.92
CA SER A 39 -8.05 1.36 -4.06
C SER A 39 -9.46 0.86 -3.71
N GLY A 40 -9.65 0.30 -2.51
CA GLY A 40 -10.90 -0.37 -2.13
C GLY A 40 -11.01 -1.84 -2.58
N GLU A 41 -10.08 -2.34 -3.40
CA GLU A 41 -10.14 -3.70 -3.97
C GLU A 41 -10.12 -4.81 -2.91
N SER A 42 -9.40 -4.63 -1.81
CA SER A 42 -9.36 -5.61 -0.73
C SER A 42 -10.72 -5.74 -0.05
N LEU A 43 -11.38 -4.62 0.24
CA LEU A 43 -12.72 -4.61 0.82
C LEU A 43 -13.75 -5.19 -0.17
N LYS A 44 -13.68 -4.81 -1.45
CA LYS A 44 -14.52 -5.37 -2.51
C LYS A 44 -14.39 -6.89 -2.56
N THR A 45 -13.17 -7.41 -2.67
CA THR A 45 -12.91 -8.86 -2.71
C THR A 45 -13.45 -9.57 -1.47
N PHE A 46 -13.30 -8.97 -0.28
CA PHE A 46 -13.86 -9.52 0.94
C PHE A 46 -15.39 -9.61 0.87
N ILE A 47 -16.06 -8.56 0.41
CA ILE A 47 -17.54 -8.53 0.28
C ILE A 47 -18.01 -9.49 -0.79
N GLU A 48 -17.33 -9.58 -1.93
CA GLU A 48 -17.66 -10.54 -2.99
C GLU A 48 -17.61 -11.99 -2.48
N ASN A 49 -16.57 -12.35 -1.75
CA ASN A 49 -16.38 -13.69 -1.19
C ASN A 49 -17.42 -14.05 -0.12
N HIS A 50 -18.02 -13.06 0.54
CA HIS A 50 -19.00 -13.28 1.62
C HIS A 50 -20.37 -12.64 1.29
N SER A 51 -20.69 -12.45 0.02
CA SER A 51 -21.84 -11.66 -0.40
C SER A 51 -23.18 -12.18 0.14
N GLU A 52 -23.38 -13.49 0.18
CA GLU A 52 -24.60 -14.11 0.74
C GLU A 52 -24.73 -13.88 2.24
N GLN A 53 -23.62 -13.99 2.97
CA GLN A 53 -23.56 -13.82 4.41
C GLN A 53 -23.74 -12.36 4.83
N LEU A 54 -23.27 -11.42 4.00
CA LEU A 54 -23.25 -9.99 4.29
C LEU A 54 -24.50 -9.25 3.81
N ARG A 55 -25.30 -9.85 2.94
CA ARG A 55 -26.51 -9.22 2.37
C ARG A 55 -27.44 -8.67 3.43
N GLY A 56 -27.86 -7.42 3.28
CA GLY A 56 -28.74 -6.70 4.19
C GLY A 56 -28.10 -6.29 5.51
N LYS A 57 -26.78 -6.49 5.69
CA LYS A 57 -26.07 -6.05 6.89
C LYS A 57 -25.42 -4.67 6.69
N THR A 58 -25.08 -4.05 7.80
CA THR A 58 -24.28 -2.81 7.82
C THR A 58 -22.85 -3.12 8.19
N ILE A 59 -21.92 -2.66 7.37
CA ILE A 59 -20.48 -2.79 7.57
C ILE A 59 -19.92 -1.42 7.91
N TYR A 60 -19.37 -1.28 9.11
CA TYR A 60 -18.56 -0.13 9.52
C TYR A 60 -17.11 -0.41 9.20
N TYR A 61 -16.60 0.21 8.13
CA TYR A 61 -15.22 0.06 7.70
C TYR A 61 -14.35 1.14 8.34
N LEU A 62 -13.63 0.78 9.40
CA LEU A 62 -12.75 1.67 10.16
C LEU A 62 -11.35 1.62 9.60
N VAL A 63 -10.84 2.74 9.10
CA VAL A 63 -9.55 2.82 8.43
C VAL A 63 -8.68 3.92 9.03
N THR A 64 -7.41 3.64 9.28
CA THR A 64 -6.48 4.68 9.74
C THR A 64 -6.21 5.72 8.66
N TYR A 65 -5.97 5.29 7.42
CA TYR A 65 -5.75 6.18 6.29
C TYR A 65 -6.54 5.74 5.06
N PHE A 66 -7.35 6.63 4.53
CA PHE A 66 -8.27 6.38 3.43
C PHE A 66 -7.90 7.18 2.18
N MET A 67 -7.68 6.52 1.05
CA MET A 67 -7.51 7.19 -0.24
C MET A 67 -8.89 7.49 -0.84
N GLN A 68 -9.14 8.77 -1.14
CA GLN A 68 -10.46 9.25 -1.59
C GLN A 68 -10.94 8.58 -2.88
N GLU A 69 -10.03 8.16 -3.75
CA GLU A 69 -10.36 7.43 -4.98
C GLU A 69 -10.94 6.03 -4.77
N ALA A 70 -10.89 5.49 -3.56
CA ALA A 70 -11.51 4.20 -3.23
C ALA A 70 -13.04 4.31 -3.10
N MET A 71 -13.58 5.49 -2.78
CA MET A 71 -15.00 5.66 -2.47
C MET A 71 -15.93 5.20 -3.60
N PRO A 72 -15.73 5.57 -4.89
CA PRO A 72 -16.62 5.12 -5.96
C PRO A 72 -16.72 3.58 -6.06
N LEU A 73 -15.61 2.87 -5.85
CA LEU A 73 -15.61 1.40 -5.88
C LEU A 73 -16.36 0.82 -4.68
N ILE A 74 -16.21 1.42 -3.50
CA ILE A 74 -16.90 1.01 -2.29
C ILE A 74 -18.43 1.23 -2.44
N ASP A 75 -18.84 2.38 -2.95
CA ASP A 75 -20.24 2.69 -3.20
C ASP A 75 -20.88 1.74 -4.24
N GLU A 76 -20.13 1.38 -5.29
CA GLU A 76 -20.57 0.41 -6.28
C GLU A 76 -20.71 -0.98 -5.66
N THR A 77 -19.72 -1.43 -4.89
CA THR A 77 -19.72 -2.72 -4.19
C THR A 77 -20.90 -2.82 -3.22
N SER A 78 -21.14 -1.75 -2.46
CA SER A 78 -22.27 -1.64 -1.54
C SER A 78 -23.60 -1.89 -2.26
N ARG A 79 -23.81 -1.24 -3.40
CA ARG A 79 -25.04 -1.41 -4.20
C ARG A 79 -25.18 -2.78 -4.84
N GLN A 80 -24.09 -3.31 -5.40
CA GLN A 80 -24.10 -4.60 -6.11
C GLN A 80 -24.39 -5.78 -5.18
N HIS A 81 -23.93 -5.73 -3.94
CA HIS A 81 -24.07 -6.83 -2.98
C HIS A 81 -25.15 -6.58 -1.91
N GLU A 82 -25.92 -5.49 -2.06
CA GLU A 82 -27.00 -5.15 -1.12
C GLU A 82 -26.52 -5.08 0.34
N VAL A 83 -25.33 -4.52 0.55
CA VAL A 83 -24.76 -4.25 1.88
C VAL A 83 -24.67 -2.74 2.10
N THR A 84 -24.90 -2.28 3.31
CA THR A 84 -24.61 -0.88 3.66
C THR A 84 -23.17 -0.78 4.13
N ILE A 85 -22.36 0.11 3.53
CA ILE A 85 -20.96 0.31 3.95
C ILE A 85 -20.81 1.75 4.42
N GLU A 86 -20.42 1.91 5.67
CA GLU A 86 -20.08 3.19 6.28
C GLU A 86 -18.57 3.26 6.50
N VAL A 87 -17.89 4.15 5.76
CA VAL A 87 -16.43 4.33 5.87
C VAL A 87 -16.14 5.39 6.93
N ILE A 88 -15.36 4.98 7.94
CA ILE A 88 -14.91 5.84 9.03
C ILE A 88 -13.40 5.84 9.02
N TYR A 89 -12.77 7.01 8.87
CA TYR A 89 -11.31 7.12 8.78
C TYR A 89 -10.75 8.23 9.66
N ILE A 90 -9.50 8.06 10.09
CA ILE A 90 -8.79 9.08 10.88
C ILE A 90 -8.21 10.14 9.95
N ASN A 91 -7.56 9.71 8.87
CA ASN A 91 -6.95 10.58 7.87
C ASN A 91 -7.34 10.15 6.47
N SER A 92 -7.35 11.11 5.53
CA SER A 92 -7.57 10.81 4.12
C SER A 92 -6.56 11.50 3.22
N GLY A 93 -6.37 10.94 2.03
CA GLY A 93 -5.49 11.49 1.01
C GLY A 93 -6.03 11.35 -0.40
N LYS A 94 -5.35 12.03 -1.31
CA LYS A 94 -5.55 11.97 -2.76
C LYS A 94 -4.35 11.31 -3.43
N ARG A 95 -4.48 11.02 -4.70
CA ARG A 95 -3.34 10.59 -5.53
C ARG A 95 -2.24 11.63 -5.53
N ALA A 96 -0.97 11.18 -5.61
CA ALA A 96 0.19 12.07 -5.57
C ALA A 96 0.08 13.26 -6.54
N PHE A 97 -0.39 12.99 -7.76
CA PHE A 97 -0.47 14.01 -8.81
C PHE A 97 -1.75 14.88 -8.77
N GLU A 98 -2.57 14.72 -7.74
CA GLU A 98 -3.73 15.59 -7.45
C GLU A 98 -3.39 16.66 -6.39
N TYR A 99 -2.23 16.55 -5.75
CA TYR A 99 -1.72 17.60 -4.87
C TYR A 99 -1.12 18.75 -5.70
N ASN A 100 -1.38 19.99 -5.29
CA ASN A 100 -0.96 21.20 -6.01
C ASN A 100 0.54 21.21 -6.36
N ALA A 101 1.39 20.67 -5.47
CA ALA A 101 2.83 20.60 -5.70
C ALA A 101 3.23 19.75 -6.94
N PHE A 102 2.37 18.84 -7.39
CA PHE A 102 2.69 17.90 -8.47
C PHE A 102 1.70 17.96 -9.64
N SER A 103 0.53 18.57 -9.47
CA SER A 103 -0.55 18.54 -10.45
C SER A 103 -0.17 19.18 -11.77
N GLU A 104 0.56 20.31 -11.75
CA GLU A 104 1.03 21.01 -12.95
C GLU A 104 2.08 20.23 -13.74
N ARG A 105 2.82 19.34 -13.07
CA ARG A 105 3.90 18.55 -13.67
C ARG A 105 3.55 17.06 -13.84
N LYS A 106 2.30 16.68 -13.66
CA LYS A 106 1.87 15.27 -13.73
C LYS A 106 2.24 14.58 -15.04
N ASP A 107 2.12 15.28 -16.16
CA ASP A 107 2.39 14.75 -17.51
C ASP A 107 3.89 14.54 -17.75
N GLU A 108 4.75 15.26 -17.05
CA GLU A 108 6.20 15.07 -17.03
C GLU A 108 6.61 13.97 -16.03
N LEU A 109 6.05 14.02 -14.81
CA LEU A 109 6.49 13.19 -13.68
C LEU A 109 6.05 11.73 -13.83
N ARG A 110 4.83 11.45 -14.27
CA ARG A 110 4.37 10.07 -14.48
C ARG A 110 5.25 9.27 -15.46
N PRO A 111 5.56 9.76 -16.67
CA PRO A 111 6.49 9.08 -17.58
C PRO A 111 7.90 8.96 -16.98
N LEU A 112 8.37 9.98 -16.26
CA LEU A 112 9.67 9.94 -15.59
C LEU A 112 9.75 8.81 -14.58
N ILE A 113 8.75 8.70 -13.69
CA ILE A 113 8.66 7.62 -12.69
C ILE A 113 8.64 6.25 -13.37
N LYS A 114 7.81 6.06 -14.42
CA LYS A 114 7.75 4.81 -15.17
C LYS A 114 9.11 4.44 -15.78
N ARG A 115 9.79 5.39 -16.39
CA ARG A 115 11.11 5.18 -16.99
C ARG A 115 12.16 4.84 -15.91
N ARG A 116 12.14 5.52 -14.76
CA ARG A 116 13.04 5.25 -13.64
C ARG A 116 12.79 3.89 -13.02
N SER A 117 11.54 3.54 -12.75
CA SER A 117 11.15 2.24 -12.22
C SER A 117 11.65 1.11 -13.10
N LYS A 118 11.49 1.21 -14.43
CA LYS A 118 12.01 0.21 -15.38
C LYS A 118 13.53 0.07 -15.28
N LYS A 119 14.29 1.18 -15.19
CA LYS A 119 15.75 1.16 -15.04
C LYS A 119 16.22 0.53 -13.73
N LEU A 120 15.40 0.62 -12.70
CA LEU A 120 15.67 0.11 -11.37
C LEU A 120 15.08 -1.28 -11.12
N ASN A 121 14.61 -1.97 -12.13
CA ASN A 121 13.97 -3.29 -12.04
C ASN A 121 12.75 -3.34 -11.09
N ILE A 122 12.04 -2.21 -10.95
CA ILE A 122 10.78 -2.18 -10.20
C ILE A 122 9.67 -2.68 -11.13
N PRO A 123 8.87 -3.69 -10.72
CA PRO A 123 7.78 -4.23 -11.54
C PRO A 123 6.78 -3.16 -11.97
N GLY A 124 6.31 -3.23 -13.23
CA GLY A 124 5.39 -2.25 -13.79
C GLY A 124 4.09 -2.08 -13.00
N VAL A 125 3.63 -3.14 -12.33
CA VAL A 125 2.43 -3.13 -11.47
C VAL A 125 2.59 -2.20 -10.26
N TYR A 126 3.80 -2.01 -9.76
CA TYR A 126 4.09 -1.16 -8.60
C TYR A 126 4.62 0.22 -8.97
N CYS A 127 4.90 0.46 -10.25
CA CYS A 127 5.54 1.69 -10.72
C CYS A 127 4.81 2.96 -10.23
N LEU A 128 3.49 2.99 -10.36
CA LEU A 128 2.62 4.07 -9.86
C LEU A 128 1.76 3.61 -8.67
N GLY A 129 2.24 2.63 -7.91
CA GLY A 129 1.46 1.94 -6.89
C GLY A 129 0.53 0.87 -7.46
N LYS A 130 0.21 -0.15 -6.67
CA LYS A 130 -0.74 -1.19 -7.07
C LYS A 130 -2.07 -0.54 -7.48
N TYR A 131 -2.70 -1.04 -8.52
CA TYR A 131 -3.91 -0.48 -9.15
C TYR A 131 -3.77 0.99 -9.63
N LYS A 132 -2.54 1.47 -9.82
CA LYS A 132 -2.23 2.87 -10.18
C LYS A 132 -2.79 3.89 -9.18
N SER A 133 -2.80 3.53 -7.91
CA SER A 133 -3.31 4.36 -6.82
C SER A 133 -2.50 5.61 -6.54
N GLU A 134 -1.25 5.66 -7.02
CA GLU A 134 -0.36 6.83 -6.90
C GLU A 134 -0.25 7.37 -5.46
N SER A 135 -0.32 6.48 -4.46
CA SER A 135 -0.22 6.87 -3.06
C SER A 135 1.21 7.29 -2.69
N LEU A 136 1.32 8.17 -1.69
CA LEU A 136 2.57 8.59 -1.05
C LEU A 136 2.58 8.26 0.45
N VAL A 137 1.83 7.25 0.87
CA VAL A 137 1.71 6.86 2.28
C VAL A 137 2.75 5.82 2.63
N SER A 138 3.40 6.01 3.77
CA SER A 138 4.25 5.01 4.41
C SER A 138 3.96 5.05 5.91
N PHE A 139 3.75 3.90 6.52
CA PHE A 139 3.64 3.77 7.97
C PHE A 139 5.00 3.45 8.57
N TYR A 140 5.09 3.60 9.90
CA TYR A 140 6.35 3.34 10.61
C TYR A 140 6.82 1.88 10.45
N ASN A 141 5.90 0.94 10.45
CA ASN A 141 6.17 -0.50 10.41
C ASN A 141 6.09 -1.12 9.01
N ASP A 142 5.38 -0.50 8.07
CA ASP A 142 5.25 -1.01 6.70
C ASP A 142 4.83 0.08 5.71
N THR A 143 5.08 -0.14 4.43
CA THR A 143 4.62 0.74 3.35
C THR A 143 3.60 0.02 2.48
N PRO A 144 2.38 0.55 2.31
CA PRO A 144 1.37 -0.04 1.45
C PRO A 144 1.87 -0.19 0.01
N ASN A 145 1.57 -1.31 -0.65
CA ASN A 145 1.97 -1.54 -2.05
C ASN A 145 1.23 -0.61 -3.06
N ASN A 146 0.21 0.08 -2.60
CA ASN A 146 -0.45 1.19 -3.31
C ASN A 146 0.43 2.44 -3.42
N THR A 147 1.45 2.57 -2.57
CA THR A 147 2.45 3.64 -2.66
C THR A 147 3.32 3.45 -3.92
N ILE A 148 3.71 4.55 -4.53
CA ILE A 148 4.59 4.54 -5.72
C ILE A 148 5.84 3.72 -5.43
N GLY A 149 6.12 2.72 -6.26
CA GLY A 149 7.14 1.69 -6.01
C GLY A 149 8.57 2.21 -5.78
N LEU A 150 8.91 3.38 -6.32
CA LEU A 150 10.19 4.05 -6.03
C LEU A 150 10.43 4.31 -4.54
N PHE A 151 9.39 4.36 -3.72
CA PHE A 151 9.54 4.64 -2.30
C PHE A 151 9.71 3.39 -1.44
N TRP A 152 9.26 2.22 -1.91
CA TRP A 152 9.20 1.04 -1.06
C TRP A 152 9.74 -0.27 -1.67
N TYR A 153 9.81 -0.38 -3.01
CA TYR A 153 10.23 -1.62 -3.67
C TYR A 153 11.75 -1.73 -3.72
N ASP A 154 12.29 -2.79 -3.12
CA ASP A 154 13.69 -3.16 -3.24
C ASP A 154 13.92 -4.05 -4.46
N SER A 155 14.97 -3.80 -5.20
CA SER A 155 15.39 -4.61 -6.33
C SER A 155 16.90 -4.90 -6.27
N ASP A 156 17.42 -5.69 -7.21
CA ASP A 156 18.85 -5.94 -7.39
C ASP A 156 19.66 -4.66 -7.68
N LYS A 157 19.00 -3.60 -8.17
CA LYS A 157 19.63 -2.32 -8.56
C LYS A 157 19.32 -1.16 -7.63
N TYR A 158 18.37 -1.32 -6.71
CA TYR A 158 17.85 -0.21 -5.94
C TYR A 158 17.35 -0.64 -4.57
N PHE A 159 17.73 0.12 -3.55
CA PHE A 159 17.18 0.01 -2.20
C PHE A 159 16.30 1.23 -1.91
N SER A 160 15.05 0.97 -1.64
CA SER A 160 14.04 1.98 -1.40
C SER A 160 14.25 2.71 -0.06
N ILE A 161 13.57 3.86 0.11
CA ILE A 161 13.65 4.66 1.34
C ILE A 161 12.78 4.04 2.45
N PHE A 162 11.62 3.51 2.09
CA PHE A 162 10.61 2.95 2.99
C PHE A 162 10.28 1.52 2.59
N PRO A 163 11.14 0.53 2.84
CA PRO A 163 10.94 -0.84 2.37
C PRO A 163 9.74 -1.51 3.03
N ARG A 164 9.11 -2.41 2.27
CA ARG A 164 8.24 -3.44 2.84
C ARG A 164 9.08 -4.62 3.29
N GLU A 165 8.82 -5.12 4.50
CA GLU A 165 9.62 -6.21 5.06
C GLU A 165 9.35 -7.56 4.40
N PHE A 166 8.15 -7.80 3.85
CA PHE A 166 7.68 -9.15 3.51
C PHE A 166 7.62 -9.50 2.02
N GLU A 167 7.62 -8.55 1.09
CA GLU A 167 7.41 -8.91 -0.33
C GLU A 167 8.69 -8.96 -1.19
N ASN A 168 9.82 -8.42 -0.72
CA ASN A 168 10.97 -8.19 -1.62
C ASN A 168 12.33 -8.62 -1.08
N THR A 169 12.38 -9.27 0.08
CA THR A 169 13.66 -9.52 0.77
C THR A 169 14.18 -10.96 0.68
N GLU A 170 13.48 -11.89 0.02
CA GLU A 170 14.04 -13.21 -0.20
C GLU A 170 15.30 -13.11 -1.09
N GLY A 171 16.45 -13.15 -0.45
CA GLY A 171 17.78 -13.08 -1.09
C GLY A 171 18.42 -11.70 -1.21
N LEU A 172 17.71 -10.60 -0.95
CA LEU A 172 18.28 -9.24 -0.98
C LEU A 172 18.76 -8.82 0.41
N LYS A 173 20.06 -8.87 0.65
CA LYS A 173 20.64 -8.31 1.88
C LYS A 173 20.79 -6.79 1.73
N ARG A 174 19.97 -6.02 2.44
CA ARG A 174 20.16 -4.57 2.52
C ARG A 174 21.54 -4.25 3.09
N PRO A 175 22.27 -3.32 2.46
CA PRO A 175 23.56 -2.91 3.01
C PRO A 175 23.36 -2.23 4.37
N THR A 176 24.13 -2.64 5.36
CA THR A 176 24.16 -1.96 6.65
C THR A 176 24.67 -0.53 6.50
N PRO A 177 24.37 0.41 7.43
CA PRO A 177 24.94 1.76 7.38
C PRO A 177 26.46 1.80 7.27
N ARG A 178 27.15 0.80 7.84
CA ARG A 178 28.59 0.62 7.73
C ARG A 178 29.01 0.21 6.33
N SER A 179 28.30 -0.74 5.71
CA SER A 179 28.58 -1.19 4.35
C SER A 179 28.26 -0.13 3.30
N LEU A 180 27.22 0.69 3.51
CA LEU A 180 26.92 1.86 2.68
C LEU A 180 28.03 2.91 2.70
N LYS A 181 28.64 3.18 3.87
CA LYS A 181 29.83 4.07 3.97
C LYS A 181 31.01 3.49 3.20
N GLN A 182 31.25 2.19 3.31
CA GLN A 182 32.34 1.50 2.58
C GLN A 182 32.11 1.52 1.07
N GLN A 183 30.87 1.28 0.61
CA GLN A 183 30.53 1.33 -0.81
C GLN A 183 30.64 2.75 -1.38
N LYS A 184 30.21 3.79 -0.63
CA LYS A 184 30.42 5.17 -1.03
C LYS A 184 31.89 5.54 -1.13
N ALA A 185 32.70 5.13 -0.16
CA ALA A 185 34.16 5.34 -0.18
C ALA A 185 34.83 4.64 -1.36
N ALA A 186 34.47 3.37 -1.63
CA ALA A 186 34.97 2.62 -2.78
C ALA A 186 34.59 3.26 -4.12
N ARG A 187 33.35 3.73 -4.26
CA ARG A 187 32.87 4.41 -5.47
C ARG A 187 33.58 5.75 -5.69
N THR A 188 33.83 6.50 -4.62
CA THR A 188 34.59 7.76 -4.68
C THR A 188 36.03 7.50 -5.10
N ALA A 189 36.69 6.46 -4.53
CA ALA A 189 38.03 6.05 -4.91
C ALA A 189 38.11 5.60 -6.37
N GLN A 190 37.12 4.84 -6.85
CA GLN A 190 37.04 4.36 -8.23
C GLN A 190 36.85 5.52 -9.23
N ASN A 191 36.02 6.51 -8.88
CA ASN A 191 35.82 7.71 -9.68
C ASN A 191 37.11 8.56 -9.74
N TYR A 192 37.83 8.66 -8.63
CA TYR A 192 39.11 9.37 -8.57
C TYR A 192 40.16 8.71 -9.45
N LEU A 193 40.31 7.38 -9.36
CA LEU A 193 41.24 6.62 -10.21
C LEU A 193 40.92 6.69 -11.70
N SER A 194 39.64 6.71 -12.06
CA SER A 194 39.20 6.85 -13.45
C SER A 194 39.46 8.26 -14.02
N ALA A 195 39.30 9.29 -13.20
CA ALA A 195 39.62 10.66 -13.56
C ALA A 195 41.14 10.87 -13.74
N THR A 196 41.95 10.31 -12.84
CA THR A 196 43.43 10.38 -12.91
C THR A 196 43.98 9.67 -14.16
N ARG A 197 43.40 8.51 -14.51
CA ARG A 197 43.79 7.79 -15.74
C ARG A 197 43.43 8.55 -17.02
N ARG A 198 42.33 9.29 -17.04
CA ARG A 198 41.97 10.13 -18.20
C ARG A 198 42.93 11.30 -18.35
N ALA A 199 43.30 11.95 -17.26
CA ALA A 199 44.23 13.06 -17.28
C ALA A 199 45.70 12.69 -17.61
N GLN A 200 46.07 11.41 -17.54
CA GLN A 200 47.38 10.89 -17.94
C GLN A 200 47.45 10.42 -19.42
N ASN A 201 46.31 10.35 -20.09
CA ASN A 201 46.21 9.94 -21.50
C ASN A 201 45.86 11.11 -22.44
N GLU A 202 45.76 12.33 -21.91
CA GLU A 202 45.73 13.60 -22.62
C GLU A 202 47.10 14.30 -22.54
#